data_12d8a36b53f61dbeadcb2535b6b284cf
#
_entry.id   12d8a36b53f61dbeadcb2535b6b284cf
#
_cell.length_a   1.000
_cell.length_b   1.000
_cell.length_c   1.000
_cell.angle_alpha   90.00
_cell.angle_beta   90.00
_cell.angle_gamma   90.00
#
_symmetry.space_group_name_H-M   'P 1'
#
loop_
_entity.id
_entity.type
_entity.pdbx_description
1 polymer ?
#
loop_
_entity_poly.entity_id
_entity_poly.type
_entity_poly.pdbx_seq_one_letter_code
_entity_poly.pdbx_strand_id
1 'polypeptide(L)'
;MKRKVFLSVLLALVSLISAAELRIVSGFDRSAFYNALASDNIEEINTQLNAIKTSSLTDKEAFEGALLMKKAGLVAKAKDKLSLFKEGRKKLEASIKKDNENAEYCFLRLIIQEHAPKAVDYRNNIDHDSKLVKSNYKNLPSPVQQAIIDYSKKSKALKGLLP
;
A
#
# COMPACT_ATOMS: atom_id res chain seq x y z
N MET A 1 -57.29 -14.93 -0.80
CA MET A 1 -56.02 -15.69 -0.94
C MET A 1 -54.98 -14.96 -1.76
N LYS A 2 -55.28 -14.22 -2.85
CA LYS A 2 -54.28 -13.54 -3.70
C LYS A 2 -53.50 -12.40 -3.02
N ARG A 3 -54.10 -11.66 -2.06
CA ARG A 3 -53.41 -10.59 -1.30
C ARG A 3 -52.32 -11.06 -0.34
N LYS A 4 -52.50 -12.24 0.29
CA LYS A 4 -51.49 -12.80 1.23
C LYS A 4 -50.27 -13.36 0.51
N VAL A 5 -50.47 -13.88 -0.69
CA VAL A 5 -49.34 -14.38 -1.55
C VAL A 5 -48.48 -13.22 -2.06
N PHE A 6 -49.10 -12.07 -2.43
CA PHE A 6 -48.37 -10.91 -2.87
C PHE A 6 -47.51 -10.28 -1.76
N LEU A 7 -47.98 -10.27 -0.54
CA LEU A 7 -47.26 -9.74 0.61
C LEU A 7 -46.04 -10.60 0.98
N SER A 8 -46.19 -11.95 0.89
CA SER A 8 -45.08 -12.87 1.16
C SER A 8 -43.99 -12.85 0.08
N VAL A 9 -44.37 -12.64 -1.18
CA VAL A 9 -43.38 -12.50 -2.29
C VAL A 9 -42.62 -11.17 -2.18
N LEU A 10 -43.29 -10.09 -1.79
CA LEU A 10 -42.64 -8.80 -1.57
C LEU A 10 -41.66 -8.83 -0.39
N LEU A 11 -42.01 -9.53 0.70
CA LEU A 11 -41.13 -9.69 1.86
C LEU A 11 -39.88 -10.55 1.54
N ALA A 12 -40.04 -11.57 0.67
CA ALA A 12 -38.95 -12.41 0.22
C ALA A 12 -37.98 -11.65 -0.72
N LEU A 13 -38.48 -10.74 -1.56
CA LEU A 13 -37.64 -9.90 -2.42
C LEU A 13 -36.81 -8.89 -1.62
N VAL A 14 -37.36 -8.30 -0.58
CA VAL A 14 -36.63 -7.36 0.30
C VAL A 14 -35.51 -8.06 1.08
N SER A 15 -35.70 -9.31 1.49
CA SER A 15 -34.66 -10.07 2.18
C SER A 15 -33.51 -10.54 1.26
N LEU A 16 -33.77 -10.68 -0.05
CA LEU A 16 -32.72 -11.00 -1.04
C LEU A 16 -31.80 -9.81 -1.36
N ILE A 17 -32.32 -8.57 -1.30
CA ILE A 17 -31.52 -7.38 -1.53
C ILE A 17 -30.55 -7.12 -0.37
N SER A 18 -30.97 -7.42 0.86
CA SER A 18 -30.15 -7.22 2.06
C SER A 18 -28.95 -8.18 2.16
N ALA A 19 -29.00 -9.34 1.50
CA ALA A 19 -27.92 -10.33 1.52
C ALA A 19 -26.82 -10.06 0.48
N ALA A 20 -27.09 -9.21 -0.51
CA ALA A 20 -26.13 -8.87 -1.57
C ALA A 20 -25.18 -7.73 -1.17
N GLU A 21 -25.52 -6.89 -0.22
CA GLU A 21 -24.71 -5.76 0.21
C GLU A 21 -23.63 -6.10 1.26
N LEU A 22 -23.62 -7.29 1.83
CA LEU A 22 -22.66 -7.69 2.88
C LEU A 22 -21.43 -8.45 2.36
N ARG A 23 -21.13 -8.38 1.07
CA ARG A 23 -19.89 -8.95 0.51
C ARG A 23 -18.92 -7.87 0.00
N ILE A 24 -18.75 -6.80 0.74
CA ILE A 24 -17.50 -6.07 0.66
C ILE A 24 -16.55 -6.72 1.67
N VAL A 25 -16.07 -7.91 1.36
CA VAL A 25 -14.76 -8.31 1.85
C VAL A 25 -13.80 -7.35 1.18
N SER A 26 -13.47 -6.27 1.85
CA SER A 26 -12.48 -5.33 1.35
C SER A 26 -11.14 -6.05 1.34
N GLY A 27 -10.89 -6.77 0.25
CA GLY A 27 -9.55 -7.22 -0.07
C GLY A 27 -8.64 -6.00 -0.12
N PHE A 28 -7.40 -6.13 0.30
CA PHE A 28 -6.43 -5.05 0.18
C PHE A 28 -6.28 -4.64 -1.29
N ASP A 29 -6.64 -3.39 -1.60
CA ASP A 29 -6.53 -2.81 -2.93
C ASP A 29 -5.14 -2.20 -3.12
N ARG A 30 -4.27 -2.91 -3.85
CA ARG A 30 -2.93 -2.43 -4.18
C ARG A 30 -2.94 -1.15 -5.01
N SER A 31 -3.90 -0.98 -5.91
CA SER A 31 -3.98 0.23 -6.73
C SER A 31 -4.26 1.45 -5.87
N ALA A 32 -5.25 1.37 -4.99
CA ALA A 32 -5.58 2.45 -4.05
C ALA A 32 -4.42 2.72 -3.07
N PHE A 33 -3.72 1.69 -2.63
CA PHE A 33 -2.53 1.82 -1.79
C PHE A 33 -1.40 2.60 -2.50
N TYR A 34 -1.04 2.22 -3.73
CA TYR A 34 0.04 2.89 -4.46
C TYR A 34 -0.33 4.32 -4.87
N ASN A 35 -1.60 4.59 -5.16
CA ASN A 35 -2.09 5.95 -5.38
C ASN A 35 -1.89 6.82 -4.13
N ALA A 36 -2.28 6.34 -2.96
CA ALA A 36 -2.06 7.04 -1.70
C ALA A 36 -0.57 7.23 -1.38
N LEU A 37 0.27 6.21 -1.62
CA LEU A 37 1.72 6.30 -1.42
C LEU A 37 2.37 7.33 -2.36
N ALA A 38 1.84 7.50 -3.57
CA ALA A 38 2.30 8.48 -4.55
C ALA A 38 1.76 9.89 -4.29
N SER A 39 0.66 10.03 -3.57
CA SER A 39 0.00 11.31 -3.28
C SER A 39 0.70 12.06 -2.14
N ASP A 40 0.43 13.38 -2.04
CA ASP A 40 0.80 14.21 -0.89
C ASP A 40 -0.43 14.51 -0.01
N ASN A 41 -1.46 13.65 -0.08
CA ASN A 41 -2.70 13.81 0.65
C ASN A 41 -2.72 12.93 1.92
N ILE A 42 -2.68 13.56 3.09
CA ILE A 42 -2.69 12.86 4.39
C ILE A 42 -3.99 12.07 4.61
N GLU A 43 -5.12 12.55 4.10
CA GLU A 43 -6.42 11.87 4.25
C GLU A 43 -6.46 10.55 3.47
N GLU A 44 -5.93 10.54 2.25
CA GLU A 44 -5.80 9.30 1.46
C GLU A 44 -4.87 8.30 2.15
N ILE A 45 -3.74 8.77 2.70
CA ILE A 45 -2.82 7.93 3.46
C ILE A 45 -3.50 7.35 4.70
N ASN A 46 -4.26 8.16 5.46
CA ASN A 46 -4.99 7.69 6.64
C ASN A 46 -6.06 6.65 6.26
N THR A 47 -6.77 6.87 5.17
CA THR A 47 -7.77 5.92 4.64
C THR A 47 -7.11 4.57 4.34
N GLN A 48 -5.97 4.56 3.66
CA GLN A 48 -5.25 3.32 3.36
C GLN A 48 -4.64 2.66 4.61
N LEU A 49 -4.13 3.42 5.57
CA LEU A 49 -3.69 2.89 6.86
C LEU A 49 -4.82 2.16 7.60
N ASN A 50 -6.04 2.69 7.57
CA ASN A 50 -7.21 2.05 8.16
C ASN A 50 -7.63 0.79 7.37
N ALA A 51 -7.64 0.85 6.03
CA ALA A 51 -7.93 -0.28 5.17
C ALA A 51 -6.95 -1.45 5.40
N ILE A 52 -5.65 -1.17 5.54
CA ILE A 52 -4.62 -2.18 5.85
C ILE A 52 -4.92 -2.85 7.19
N LYS A 53 -5.27 -2.11 8.24
CA LYS A 53 -5.56 -2.66 9.58
C LYS A 53 -6.69 -3.68 9.55
N THR A 54 -7.73 -3.42 8.77
CA THR A 54 -8.93 -4.26 8.66
C THR A 54 -8.83 -5.36 7.60
N SER A 55 -7.82 -5.32 6.73
CA SER A 55 -7.62 -6.30 5.66
C SER A 55 -7.20 -7.67 6.19
N SER A 56 -7.32 -8.70 5.35
CA SER A 56 -6.83 -10.06 5.60
C SER A 56 -5.36 -10.27 5.18
N LEU A 57 -4.61 -9.22 4.88
CA LEU A 57 -3.19 -9.31 4.52
C LEU A 57 -2.40 -10.02 5.62
N THR A 58 -1.59 -10.99 5.22
CA THR A 58 -0.73 -11.74 6.14
C THR A 58 0.42 -10.86 6.65
N ASP A 59 0.97 -10.00 5.80
CA ASP A 59 2.13 -9.14 6.13
C ASP A 59 1.79 -7.65 5.95
N LYS A 60 0.90 -7.17 6.81
CA LYS A 60 0.43 -5.77 6.82
C LYS A 60 1.53 -4.77 7.08
N GLU A 61 2.55 -5.18 7.85
CA GLU A 61 3.58 -4.28 8.39
C GLU A 61 4.43 -3.62 7.30
N ALA A 62 4.68 -4.31 6.18
CA ALA A 62 5.43 -3.71 5.07
C ALA A 62 4.71 -2.49 4.50
N PHE A 63 3.42 -2.65 4.22
CA PHE A 63 2.57 -1.61 3.62
C PHE A 63 2.29 -0.47 4.60
N GLU A 64 1.96 -0.81 5.85
CA GLU A 64 1.78 0.16 6.93
C GLU A 64 3.06 0.98 7.15
N GLY A 65 4.21 0.30 7.18
CA GLY A 65 5.51 0.92 7.35
C GLY A 65 5.83 1.96 6.26
N ALA A 66 5.58 1.64 5.00
CA ALA A 66 5.78 2.55 3.89
C ALA A 66 4.88 3.80 3.99
N LEU A 67 3.58 3.62 4.30
CA LEU A 67 2.66 4.76 4.46
C LEU A 67 2.98 5.64 5.67
N LEU A 68 3.43 5.06 6.79
CA LEU A 68 3.85 5.84 7.96
C LEU A 68 5.06 6.71 7.63
N MET A 69 6.05 6.17 6.90
CA MET A 69 7.22 6.94 6.46
C MET A 69 6.84 8.02 5.42
N LYS A 70 5.92 7.73 4.51
CA LYS A 70 5.36 8.74 3.59
C LYS A 70 4.66 9.86 4.37
N LYS A 71 3.79 9.51 5.31
CA LYS A 71 3.09 10.45 6.19
C LYS A 71 4.05 11.32 7.00
N ALA A 72 5.18 10.75 7.45
CA ALA A 72 6.21 11.50 8.15
C ALA A 72 6.75 12.69 7.34
N GLY A 73 6.81 12.58 6.01
CA GLY A 73 7.20 13.67 5.12
C GLY A 73 6.19 14.83 5.08
N LEU A 74 4.92 14.56 5.39
CA LEU A 74 3.80 15.49 5.18
C LEU A 74 3.34 16.21 6.46
N VAL A 75 3.52 15.61 7.64
CA VAL A 75 3.12 16.24 8.90
C VAL A 75 4.02 17.44 9.22
N ALA A 76 3.49 18.42 9.96
CA ALA A 76 4.24 19.67 10.24
C ALA A 76 5.26 19.53 11.37
N LYS A 77 4.87 18.88 12.49
CA LYS A 77 5.69 18.87 13.72
C LYS A 77 6.88 17.92 13.61
N ALA A 78 8.08 18.39 13.92
CA ALA A 78 9.33 17.62 13.84
C ALA A 78 9.29 16.33 14.71
N LYS A 79 8.68 16.39 15.90
CA LYS A 79 8.52 15.21 16.77
C LYS A 79 7.67 14.14 16.12
N ASP A 80 6.57 14.53 15.47
CA ASP A 80 5.65 13.60 14.80
C ASP A 80 6.33 13.00 13.55
N LYS A 81 7.06 13.82 12.77
CA LYS A 81 7.90 13.34 11.65
C LYS A 81 8.83 12.21 12.09
N LEU A 82 9.58 12.45 13.14
CA LEU A 82 10.58 11.49 13.63
C LEU A 82 9.92 10.20 14.16
N SER A 83 8.82 10.35 14.91
CA SER A 83 8.07 9.21 15.46
C SER A 83 7.51 8.31 14.36
N LEU A 84 6.77 8.90 13.41
CA LEU A 84 6.18 8.19 12.27
C LEU A 84 7.25 7.50 11.41
N PHE A 85 8.35 8.20 11.13
CA PHE A 85 9.44 7.63 10.34
C PHE A 85 10.10 6.43 11.03
N LYS A 86 10.40 6.53 12.33
CA LYS A 86 11.01 5.44 13.10
C LYS A 86 10.09 4.23 13.18
N GLU A 87 8.80 4.45 13.44
CA GLU A 87 7.80 3.37 13.49
C GLU A 87 7.67 2.69 12.13
N GLY A 88 7.49 3.49 11.07
CA GLY A 88 7.36 2.97 9.71
C GLY A 88 8.59 2.18 9.26
N ARG A 89 9.80 2.72 9.50
CA ARG A 89 11.07 2.03 9.23
C ARG A 89 11.13 0.68 9.95
N LYS A 90 10.82 0.64 11.25
CA LYS A 90 10.82 -0.61 12.02
C LYS A 90 9.93 -1.68 11.40
N LYS A 91 8.71 -1.31 10.99
CA LYS A 91 7.74 -2.22 10.38
C LYS A 91 8.21 -2.74 9.03
N LEU A 92 8.62 -1.86 8.12
CA LEU A 92 9.07 -2.24 6.78
C LEU A 92 10.33 -3.10 6.83
N GLU A 93 11.33 -2.72 7.62
CA GLU A 93 12.56 -3.50 7.75
C GLU A 93 12.33 -4.87 8.42
N ALA A 94 11.37 -4.97 9.36
CA ALA A 94 10.99 -6.25 9.93
C ALA A 94 10.38 -7.20 8.88
N SER A 95 9.54 -6.68 7.98
CA SER A 95 8.95 -7.45 6.88
C SER A 95 10.03 -7.89 5.87
N ILE A 96 10.91 -6.98 5.47
CA ILE A 96 12.03 -7.32 4.56
C ILE A 96 12.98 -8.34 5.20
N LYS A 97 13.21 -8.27 6.50
CA LYS A 97 14.06 -9.27 7.19
C LYS A 97 13.45 -10.67 7.17
N LYS A 98 12.12 -10.79 7.18
CA LYS A 98 11.42 -12.09 7.08
C LYS A 98 11.48 -12.65 5.65
N ASP A 99 11.40 -11.78 4.63
CA ASP A 99 11.40 -12.12 3.21
C ASP A 99 12.22 -11.07 2.43
N ASN A 100 13.54 -11.31 2.39
CA ASN A 100 14.49 -10.38 1.80
C ASN A 100 14.54 -10.39 0.26
N GLU A 101 13.92 -11.39 -0.36
CA GLU A 101 13.75 -11.52 -1.80
C GLU A 101 12.40 -10.96 -2.29
N ASN A 102 11.58 -10.40 -1.41
CA ASN A 102 10.31 -9.82 -1.78
C ASN A 102 10.48 -8.49 -2.52
N ALA A 103 10.37 -8.56 -3.84
CA ALA A 103 10.58 -7.39 -4.70
C ALA A 103 9.55 -6.27 -4.45
N GLU A 104 8.32 -6.57 -4.00
CA GLU A 104 7.33 -5.55 -3.64
C GLU A 104 7.78 -4.78 -2.38
N TYR A 105 8.29 -5.46 -1.34
CA TYR A 105 8.78 -4.79 -0.14
C TYR A 105 10.05 -3.97 -0.42
N CYS A 106 10.95 -4.48 -1.26
CA CYS A 106 12.12 -3.75 -1.72
C CYS A 106 11.71 -2.52 -2.55
N PHE A 107 10.66 -2.60 -3.36
CA PHE A 107 10.12 -1.44 -4.07
C PHE A 107 9.56 -0.37 -3.11
N LEU A 108 8.83 -0.78 -2.07
CA LEU A 108 8.37 0.15 -1.03
C LEU A 108 9.55 0.86 -0.35
N ARG A 109 10.59 0.11 0.01
CA ARG A 109 11.80 0.68 0.61
C ARG A 109 12.51 1.63 -0.34
N LEU A 110 12.66 1.27 -1.60
CA LEU A 110 13.29 2.09 -2.63
C LEU A 110 12.60 3.45 -2.78
N ILE A 111 11.26 3.47 -2.87
CA ILE A 111 10.48 4.72 -2.94
C ILE A 111 10.82 5.63 -1.76
N ILE A 112 10.84 5.09 -0.55
CA ILE A 112 11.10 5.89 0.65
C ILE A 112 12.57 6.35 0.68
N GLN A 113 13.51 5.48 0.35
CA GLN A 113 14.95 5.78 0.40
C GLN A 113 15.38 6.86 -0.59
N GLU A 114 14.80 6.90 -1.80
CA GLU A 114 15.11 7.95 -2.78
C GLU A 114 14.67 9.35 -2.31
N HIS A 115 13.63 9.42 -1.44
CA HIS A 115 13.09 10.68 -0.93
C HIS A 115 13.52 10.99 0.51
N ALA A 116 14.14 10.04 1.22
CA ALA A 116 14.53 10.23 2.61
C ALA A 116 15.59 11.34 2.74
N PRO A 117 15.43 12.29 3.69
CA PRO A 117 16.47 13.25 4.00
C PRO A 117 17.74 12.56 4.46
N LYS A 118 18.93 13.12 4.13
CA LYS A 118 20.22 12.56 4.56
C LYS A 118 20.32 12.40 6.09
N ALA A 119 19.69 13.30 6.83
CA ALA A 119 19.72 13.31 8.29
C ALA A 119 19.11 12.06 8.95
N VAL A 120 18.25 11.28 8.26
CA VAL A 120 17.68 10.05 8.82
C VAL A 120 18.49 8.79 8.48
N ASP A 121 19.58 8.94 7.72
CA ASP A 121 20.49 7.84 7.33
C ASP A 121 19.74 6.57 6.87
N TYR A 122 18.93 6.73 5.83
CA TYR A 122 18.10 5.65 5.30
C TYR A 122 18.15 5.60 3.78
N ARG A 123 19.36 5.33 3.23
CA ARG A 123 19.59 5.32 1.77
C ARG A 123 20.52 4.19 1.30
N ASN A 124 20.80 3.21 2.16
CA ASN A 124 21.89 2.27 1.94
C ASN A 124 21.55 1.09 1.03
N ASN A 125 20.25 0.87 0.71
CA ASN A 125 19.81 -0.30 -0.04
C ASN A 125 19.31 0.02 -1.46
N ILE A 126 19.41 1.27 -1.92
CA ILE A 126 18.86 1.73 -3.21
C ILE A 126 19.35 0.86 -4.37
N ASP A 127 20.64 0.55 -4.44
CA ASP A 127 21.21 -0.26 -5.52
C ASP A 127 20.75 -1.71 -5.48
N HIS A 128 20.70 -2.30 -4.28
CA HIS A 128 20.19 -3.66 -4.08
C HIS A 128 18.72 -3.75 -4.48
N ASP A 129 17.89 -2.87 -3.92
CA ASP A 129 16.45 -2.89 -4.12
C ASP A 129 16.09 -2.64 -5.58
N SER A 130 16.77 -1.70 -6.24
CA SER A 130 16.53 -1.42 -7.66
C SER A 130 16.86 -2.61 -8.56
N LYS A 131 17.92 -3.37 -8.28
CA LYS A 131 18.27 -4.58 -9.01
C LYS A 131 17.19 -5.67 -8.81
N LEU A 132 16.77 -5.89 -7.57
CA LEU A 132 15.77 -6.91 -7.25
C LEU A 132 14.42 -6.59 -7.88
N VAL A 133 13.98 -5.32 -7.82
CA VAL A 133 12.76 -4.85 -8.47
C VAL A 133 12.83 -5.06 -9.99
N LYS A 134 13.93 -4.69 -10.63
CA LYS A 134 14.11 -4.86 -12.08
C LYS A 134 14.07 -6.32 -12.51
N SER A 135 14.75 -7.20 -11.79
CA SER A 135 14.81 -8.63 -12.13
C SER A 135 13.48 -9.35 -11.93
N ASN A 136 12.67 -8.91 -10.97
CA ASN A 136 11.39 -9.55 -10.64
C ASN A 136 10.15 -8.81 -11.19
N TYR A 137 10.33 -7.69 -11.90
CA TYR A 137 9.24 -6.84 -12.39
C TYR A 137 8.10 -7.62 -13.04
N LYS A 138 8.42 -8.54 -13.96
CA LYS A 138 7.43 -9.32 -14.72
C LYS A 138 6.60 -10.29 -13.86
N ASN A 139 7.11 -10.66 -12.70
CA ASN A 139 6.47 -11.62 -11.79
C ASN A 139 5.58 -10.92 -10.74
N LEU A 140 5.64 -9.60 -10.65
CA LEU A 140 4.85 -8.83 -9.70
C LEU A 140 3.38 -8.70 -10.14
N PRO A 141 2.42 -8.52 -9.21
CA PRO A 141 1.03 -8.24 -9.56
C PRO A 141 0.89 -7.00 -10.44
N SER A 142 -0.09 -7.00 -11.35
CA SER A 142 -0.30 -5.88 -12.29
C SER A 142 -0.37 -4.49 -11.65
N PRO A 143 -1.04 -4.29 -10.50
CA PRO A 143 -1.03 -2.98 -9.83
C PRO A 143 0.35 -2.54 -9.36
N VAL A 144 1.21 -3.49 -8.96
CA VAL A 144 2.59 -3.21 -8.54
C VAL A 144 3.44 -2.86 -9.76
N GLN A 145 3.30 -3.60 -10.86
CA GLN A 145 3.97 -3.29 -12.11
C GLN A 145 3.63 -1.88 -12.60
N GLN A 146 2.35 -1.50 -12.55
CA GLN A 146 1.90 -0.15 -12.93
C GLN A 146 2.52 0.91 -12.02
N ALA A 147 2.53 0.70 -10.70
CA ALA A 147 3.15 1.61 -9.75
C ALA A 147 4.67 1.77 -10.00
N ILE A 148 5.37 0.69 -10.34
CA ILE A 148 6.79 0.73 -10.72
C ILE A 148 7.00 1.54 -12.01
N ILE A 149 6.16 1.34 -13.04
CA ILE A 149 6.19 2.12 -14.28
C ILE A 149 6.03 3.61 -13.98
N ASP A 150 5.02 3.97 -13.20
CA ASP A 150 4.74 5.37 -12.89
C ASP A 150 5.85 6.00 -12.05
N TYR A 151 6.40 5.24 -11.10
CA TYR A 151 7.51 5.69 -10.28
C TYR A 151 8.82 5.82 -11.07
N SER A 152 9.09 4.94 -12.03
CA SER A 152 10.31 4.94 -12.85
C SER A 152 10.50 6.22 -13.65
N LYS A 153 9.42 6.93 -13.97
CA LYS A 153 9.44 8.22 -14.69
C LYS A 153 10.21 9.31 -13.92
N LYS A 154 10.28 9.20 -12.59
CA LYS A 154 10.95 10.16 -11.69
C LYS A 154 12.10 9.55 -10.88
N SER A 155 12.20 8.24 -10.80
CA SER A 155 13.24 7.52 -10.06
C SER A 155 14.57 7.55 -10.81
N LYS A 156 15.65 7.83 -10.08
CA LYS A 156 17.01 7.68 -10.63
C LYS A 156 17.43 6.21 -10.67
N ALA A 157 17.05 5.44 -9.67
CA ALA A 157 17.44 4.04 -9.53
C ALA A 157 16.71 3.11 -10.52
N LEU A 158 15.48 3.45 -10.91
CA LEU A 158 14.69 2.68 -11.88
C LEU A 158 14.75 3.23 -13.30
N LYS A 159 15.56 4.24 -13.56
CA LYS A 159 15.77 4.78 -14.92
C LYS A 159 16.19 3.64 -15.86
N GLY A 160 15.57 3.58 -17.05
CA GLY A 160 15.85 2.55 -18.06
C GLY A 160 15.21 1.18 -17.76
N LEU A 161 14.25 1.10 -16.84
CA LEU A 161 13.45 -0.12 -16.62
C LEU A 161 12.50 -0.40 -17.80
N LEU A 162 12.04 0.65 -18.45
CA LEU A 162 11.18 0.55 -19.64
C LEU A 162 12.04 0.70 -20.89
N PRO A 163 11.74 -0.08 -21.96
CA PRO A 163 12.38 0.07 -23.23
C PRO A 163 12.13 1.44 -23.86
#